data_a31a76f0ed76479dbdb2f7587113f69c
#
_entry.id   a31a76f0ed76479dbdb2f7587113f69c
#
_cell.length_a   1.000
_cell.length_b   1.000
_cell.length_c   1.000
_cell.angle_alpha   90.00
_cell.angle_beta   90.00
_cell.angle_gamma   90.00
#
_symmetry.space_group_name_H-M   'P 1'
#
loop_
_entity.id
_entity.type
_entity.pdbx_description
1 polymer ?
#
loop_
_entity_poly.entity_id
_entity_poly.type
_entity_poly.pdbx_seq_one_letter_code
_entity_poly.pdbx_strand_id
1 'polypeptide(L)'
;MKRVSVIIFFLLIVTSAASAQWKKGDERVEDAPDRKSVNGFGGYLIVVENPREFIDEWSKPETPNIKTATKMKRGVMFGAFVLFAGCKPDAQGICNSEVDYMIYKPDGSLYAERKSQPLWKEKSPPAQNTQLSNAILGFRMEKNDPAGEYRVKAKVSDLNADISFELETKFRLD
;
A
#
# COMPACT_ATOMS: atom_id res chain seq x y z
N MET A 1 -57.54 5.97 36.51
CA MET A 1 -56.10 5.83 36.48
C MET A 1 -55.63 5.52 35.06
N LYS A 2 -55.07 6.49 34.35
CA LYS A 2 -54.60 6.32 32.95
C LYS A 2 -53.17 5.85 32.97
N ARG A 3 -52.86 4.65 32.43
CA ARG A 3 -51.50 4.14 32.26
C ARG A 3 -50.89 4.75 30.99
N VAL A 4 -49.85 5.55 31.14
CA VAL A 4 -49.07 6.08 30.02
C VAL A 4 -47.95 5.06 29.72
N SER A 5 -48.06 4.38 28.59
CA SER A 5 -46.98 3.50 28.06
C SER A 5 -45.95 4.35 27.36
N VAL A 6 -44.75 4.43 27.93
CA VAL A 6 -43.59 5.07 27.28
C VAL A 6 -42.93 4.02 26.38
N ILE A 7 -43.04 4.18 25.08
CA ILE A 7 -42.30 3.37 24.10
C ILE A 7 -40.95 4.03 23.88
N ILE A 8 -39.88 3.40 24.41
CA ILE A 8 -38.50 3.82 24.16
C ILE A 8 -38.08 3.27 22.81
N PHE A 9 -37.95 4.15 21.82
CA PHE A 9 -37.45 3.82 20.50
C PHE A 9 -35.91 3.77 20.56
N PHE A 10 -35.34 2.56 20.57
CA PHE A 10 -33.88 2.37 20.50
C PHE A 10 -33.42 2.60 19.07
N LEU A 11 -32.86 3.78 18.79
CA LEU A 11 -32.27 4.12 17.51
C LEU A 11 -30.92 3.36 17.39
N LEU A 12 -30.92 2.25 16.68
CA LEU A 12 -29.69 1.54 16.29
C LEU A 12 -28.95 2.41 15.28
N ILE A 13 -27.92 3.13 15.74
CA ILE A 13 -26.97 3.83 14.89
C ILE A 13 -26.06 2.73 14.27
N VAL A 14 -26.38 2.29 13.08
CA VAL A 14 -25.48 1.48 12.26
C VAL A 14 -24.37 2.39 11.76
N THR A 15 -23.25 2.42 12.48
CA THR A 15 -22.01 3.04 11.98
C THR A 15 -21.47 2.13 10.86
N SER A 16 -21.77 2.47 9.62
CA SER A 16 -21.07 1.88 8.48
C SER A 16 -19.59 2.29 8.58
N ALA A 17 -18.74 1.36 8.98
CA ALA A 17 -17.31 1.52 8.86
C ALA A 17 -17.00 1.70 7.36
N ALA A 18 -16.59 2.90 6.97
CA ALA A 18 -16.08 3.15 5.62
C ALA A 18 -14.77 2.35 5.48
N SER A 19 -14.88 1.14 4.93
CA SER A 19 -13.70 0.34 4.60
C SER A 19 -13.07 0.92 3.35
N ALA A 20 -11.79 1.33 3.42
CA ALA A 20 -11.00 1.61 2.24
C ALA A 20 -10.97 0.33 1.40
N GLN A 21 -11.62 0.36 0.25
CA GLN A 21 -11.67 -0.75 -0.68
C GLN A 21 -11.16 -0.24 -2.02
N TRP A 22 -10.28 -1.02 -2.63
CA TRP A 22 -9.78 -0.70 -3.96
C TRP A 22 -10.95 -0.71 -4.94
N LYS A 23 -11.05 0.37 -5.73
CA LYS A 23 -12.08 0.52 -6.77
C LYS A 23 -11.42 0.83 -8.10
N LYS A 24 -12.00 0.30 -9.18
CA LYS A 24 -11.73 0.70 -10.55
C LYS A 24 -13.03 1.31 -11.11
N GLY A 25 -13.12 2.65 -11.12
CA GLY A 25 -14.41 3.32 -11.26
C GLY A 25 -15.31 3.00 -10.05
N ASP A 26 -16.51 2.49 -10.29
CA ASP A 26 -17.48 2.11 -9.24
C ASP A 26 -17.35 0.63 -8.80
N GLU A 27 -16.58 -0.17 -9.52
CA GLU A 27 -16.42 -1.60 -9.22
C GLU A 27 -15.39 -1.82 -8.13
N ARG A 28 -15.76 -2.67 -7.14
CA ARG A 28 -14.83 -3.17 -6.14
C ARG A 28 -13.79 -4.08 -6.80
N VAL A 29 -12.52 -3.82 -6.53
CA VAL A 29 -11.44 -4.70 -6.95
C VAL A 29 -11.09 -5.63 -5.79
N GLU A 30 -11.07 -6.95 -6.06
CA GLU A 30 -10.74 -7.97 -5.07
C GLU A 30 -9.27 -7.89 -4.63
N ASP A 31 -8.98 -8.42 -3.45
CA ASP A 31 -7.62 -8.60 -2.97
C ASP A 31 -6.83 -9.51 -3.90
N ALA A 32 -5.56 -9.16 -4.09
CA ALA A 32 -4.60 -9.91 -4.89
C ALA A 32 -3.27 -9.97 -4.12
N PRO A 33 -2.29 -10.78 -4.52
CA PRO A 33 -1.01 -10.84 -3.83
C PRO A 33 -0.33 -9.47 -3.68
N ASP A 34 -0.43 -8.61 -4.68
CA ASP A 34 0.12 -7.26 -4.72
C ASP A 34 -0.78 -6.19 -4.10
N ARG A 35 -2.03 -6.50 -3.76
CA ARG A 35 -3.03 -5.54 -3.29
C ARG A 35 -3.98 -6.16 -2.28
N LYS A 36 -4.06 -5.56 -1.09
CA LYS A 36 -4.95 -6.00 0.00
C LYS A 36 -5.56 -4.82 0.73
N SER A 37 -6.68 -5.11 1.40
CA SER A 37 -7.32 -4.16 2.32
C SER A 37 -7.81 -4.90 3.56
N VAL A 38 -7.39 -4.44 4.75
CA VAL A 38 -7.75 -5.02 6.05
C VAL A 38 -8.33 -3.92 6.93
N ASN A 39 -9.56 -4.07 7.38
CA ASN A 39 -10.26 -3.14 8.29
C ASN A 39 -10.17 -1.66 7.87
N GLY A 40 -10.23 -1.39 6.56
CA GLY A 40 -10.18 -0.04 6.02
C GLY A 40 -8.79 0.49 5.69
N PHE A 41 -7.71 -0.18 6.11
CA PHE A 41 -6.35 0.15 5.68
C PHE A 41 -5.98 -0.70 4.46
N GLY A 42 -5.67 -0.06 3.34
CA GLY A 42 -5.35 -0.72 2.08
C GLY A 42 -3.93 -0.43 1.61
N GLY A 43 -3.30 -1.41 0.94
CA GLY A 43 -1.99 -1.31 0.32
C GLY A 43 -1.96 -1.94 -1.07
N TYR A 44 -1.22 -1.33 -1.98
CA TYR A 44 -0.93 -1.86 -3.32
C TYR A 44 0.56 -1.69 -3.61
N LEU A 45 1.27 -2.81 -3.70
CA LEU A 45 2.70 -2.86 -3.98
C LEU A 45 2.94 -2.82 -5.49
N ILE A 46 3.68 -1.82 -5.93
CA ILE A 46 4.08 -1.65 -7.32
C ILE A 46 5.60 -1.58 -7.46
N VAL A 47 6.10 -2.01 -8.61
CA VAL A 47 7.49 -1.77 -9.02
C VAL A 47 7.45 -0.99 -10.32
N VAL A 48 8.22 0.09 -10.39
CA VAL A 48 8.29 0.96 -11.56
C VAL A 48 9.72 1.19 -12.00
N GLU A 49 9.91 1.38 -13.29
CA GLU A 49 11.16 1.89 -13.87
C GLU A 49 11.23 3.40 -13.66
N ASN A 50 12.42 3.96 -13.49
CA ASN A 50 12.62 5.40 -13.30
C ASN A 50 11.82 5.99 -12.13
N PRO A 51 12.09 5.60 -10.87
CA PRO A 51 11.27 5.98 -9.73
C PRO A 51 11.15 7.50 -9.54
N ARG A 52 12.15 8.28 -9.96
CA ARG A 52 12.10 9.75 -9.88
C ARG A 52 11.03 10.32 -10.82
N GLU A 53 11.00 9.86 -12.06
CA GLU A 53 9.98 10.26 -13.03
C GLU A 53 8.57 9.89 -12.54
N PHE A 54 8.42 8.71 -11.93
CA PHE A 54 7.14 8.29 -11.35
C PHE A 54 6.67 9.22 -10.22
N ILE A 55 7.58 9.65 -9.33
CA ILE A 55 7.26 10.61 -8.26
C ILE A 55 6.84 11.95 -8.84
N ASP A 56 7.56 12.44 -9.86
CA ASP A 56 7.25 13.70 -10.54
C ASP A 56 5.87 13.63 -11.20
N GLU A 57 5.52 12.52 -11.85
CA GLU A 57 4.19 12.29 -12.43
C GLU A 57 3.10 12.21 -11.35
N TRP A 58 3.39 11.53 -10.20
CA TRP A 58 2.45 11.44 -9.08
C TRP A 58 2.12 12.80 -8.47
N SER A 59 3.04 13.74 -8.54
CA SER A 59 2.88 15.10 -7.98
C SER A 59 1.99 16.01 -8.83
N LYS A 60 1.59 15.58 -10.03
CA LYS A 60 0.70 16.35 -10.91
C LYS A 60 -0.76 16.23 -10.48
N PRO A 61 -1.63 17.19 -10.84
CA PRO A 61 -3.06 17.13 -10.51
C PRO A 61 -3.80 15.96 -11.14
N GLU A 62 -3.32 15.45 -12.28
CA GLU A 62 -3.92 14.32 -12.99
C GLU A 62 -3.49 13.00 -12.35
N THR A 63 -4.41 12.04 -12.32
CA THR A 63 -4.07 10.68 -11.86
C THR A 63 -3.05 10.05 -12.81
N PRO A 64 -1.86 9.64 -12.35
CA PRO A 64 -0.84 9.08 -13.20
C PRO A 64 -1.25 7.72 -13.75
N ASN A 65 -0.83 7.42 -14.99
CA ASN A 65 -0.95 6.09 -15.54
C ASN A 65 0.16 5.20 -14.98
N ILE A 66 -0.19 4.30 -14.06
CA ILE A 66 0.77 3.43 -13.37
C ILE A 66 1.19 2.29 -14.31
N LYS A 67 2.44 2.34 -14.78
CA LYS A 67 3.06 1.28 -15.56
C LYS A 67 3.96 0.44 -14.64
N THR A 68 3.46 -0.72 -14.20
CA THR A 68 4.24 -1.64 -13.38
C THR A 68 5.26 -2.40 -14.22
N ALA A 69 6.49 -2.53 -13.70
CA ALA A 69 7.56 -3.28 -14.34
C ALA A 69 7.47 -4.77 -13.98
N THR A 70 7.13 -5.61 -14.95
CA THR A 70 7.14 -7.08 -14.82
C THR A 70 8.40 -7.73 -15.39
N LYS A 71 9.17 -6.97 -16.18
CA LYS A 71 10.49 -7.35 -16.71
C LYS A 71 11.48 -6.24 -16.42
N MET A 72 12.68 -6.63 -16.06
CA MET A 72 13.75 -5.70 -15.71
C MET A 72 14.98 -5.90 -16.57
N LYS A 73 15.69 -4.80 -16.82
CA LYS A 73 16.99 -4.77 -17.48
C LYS A 73 18.07 -4.46 -16.46
N ARG A 74 19.24 -5.08 -16.61
CA ARG A 74 20.42 -4.77 -15.79
C ARG A 74 20.87 -3.32 -16.00
N GLY A 75 21.36 -2.72 -14.91
CA GLY A 75 21.86 -1.33 -14.93
C GLY A 75 20.79 -0.25 -14.88
N VAL A 76 19.51 -0.59 -15.05
CA VAL A 76 18.40 0.36 -14.95
C VAL A 76 17.95 0.51 -13.50
N MET A 77 17.56 1.72 -13.10
CA MET A 77 17.04 2.00 -11.75
C MET A 77 15.56 1.70 -11.69
N PHE A 78 15.17 0.92 -10.69
CA PHE A 78 13.79 0.61 -10.34
C PHE A 78 13.46 1.08 -8.93
N GLY A 79 12.17 1.28 -8.67
CA GLY A 79 11.66 1.58 -7.34
C GLY A 79 10.45 0.72 -7.00
N ALA A 80 10.46 0.11 -5.81
CA ALA A 80 9.27 -0.49 -5.22
C ALA A 80 8.59 0.53 -4.31
N PHE A 81 7.29 0.69 -4.49
CA PHE A 81 6.42 1.61 -3.74
C PHE A 81 5.21 0.88 -3.21
N VAL A 82 4.67 1.38 -2.11
CA VAL A 82 3.32 1.04 -1.68
C VAL A 82 2.42 2.25 -1.90
N LEU A 83 1.37 2.08 -2.70
CA LEU A 83 0.24 2.97 -2.70
C LEU A 83 -0.68 2.55 -1.54
N PHE A 84 -1.18 3.49 -0.76
CA PHE A 84 -2.01 3.15 0.40
C PHE A 84 -3.21 4.07 0.55
N ALA A 85 -4.19 3.64 1.34
CA ALA A 85 -5.34 4.44 1.75
C ALA A 85 -5.83 4.02 3.13
N GLY A 86 -6.50 4.93 3.85
CA GLY A 86 -7.27 4.59 5.05
C GLY A 86 -6.45 4.33 6.31
N CYS A 87 -5.23 4.92 6.46
CA CYS A 87 -4.49 4.84 7.71
C CYS A 87 -5.28 5.50 8.85
N LYS A 88 -5.24 4.90 10.06
CA LYS A 88 -5.94 5.40 11.24
C LYS A 88 -5.19 6.58 11.86
N PRO A 89 -5.82 7.75 12.01
CA PRO A 89 -5.23 8.86 12.73
C PRO A 89 -5.25 8.62 14.26
N ASP A 90 -4.26 9.17 14.95
CA ASP A 90 -4.26 9.34 16.40
C ASP A 90 -5.14 10.52 16.83
N ALA A 91 -5.08 10.89 18.12
CA ALA A 91 -5.85 12.00 18.70
C ALA A 91 -5.46 13.39 18.10
N GLN A 92 -4.29 13.50 17.49
CA GLN A 92 -3.78 14.70 16.82
C GLN A 92 -4.08 14.70 15.30
N GLY A 93 -4.69 13.64 14.80
CA GLY A 93 -4.99 13.46 13.39
C GLY A 93 -3.81 12.93 12.56
N ILE A 94 -2.78 12.37 13.21
CA ILE A 94 -1.56 11.89 12.58
C ILE A 94 -1.64 10.37 12.39
N CYS A 95 -1.33 9.89 11.18
CA CYS A 95 -1.09 8.48 10.92
C CYS A 95 0.29 8.05 11.43
N ASN A 96 0.42 6.78 11.80
CA ASN A 96 1.70 6.17 12.12
C ASN A 96 1.78 4.81 11.43
N SER A 97 2.22 4.82 10.18
CA SER A 97 2.31 3.61 9.37
C SER A 97 3.72 3.39 8.83
N GLU A 98 4.10 2.13 8.72
CA GLU A 98 5.44 1.68 8.34
C GLU A 98 5.37 0.59 7.27
N VAL A 99 6.49 0.40 6.58
CA VAL A 99 6.66 -0.67 5.60
C VAL A 99 8.04 -1.31 5.72
N ASP A 100 8.06 -2.65 5.69
CA ASP A 100 9.28 -3.43 5.47
C ASP A 100 9.29 -3.90 4.01
N TYR A 101 10.35 -3.60 3.28
CA TYR A 101 10.55 -4.10 1.92
C TYR A 101 11.58 -5.20 1.89
N MET A 102 11.34 -6.23 1.10
CA MET A 102 12.27 -7.34 0.85
C MET A 102 12.25 -7.73 -0.62
N ILE A 103 13.43 -7.99 -1.18
CA ILE A 103 13.57 -8.57 -2.52
C ILE A 103 14.23 -9.93 -2.36
N TYR A 104 13.68 -10.95 -2.99
CA TYR A 104 14.20 -12.31 -3.02
C TYR A 104 14.64 -12.69 -4.42
N LYS A 105 15.79 -13.37 -4.52
CA LYS A 105 16.34 -13.93 -5.75
C LYS A 105 15.51 -15.13 -6.24
N PRO A 106 15.76 -15.60 -7.47
CA PRO A 106 15.10 -16.81 -7.99
C PRO A 106 15.30 -18.08 -7.14
N ASP A 107 16.41 -18.18 -6.44
CA ASP A 107 16.71 -19.29 -5.52
C ASP A 107 16.04 -19.14 -4.14
N GLY A 108 15.31 -18.05 -3.91
CA GLY A 108 14.64 -17.73 -2.65
C GLY A 108 15.52 -17.04 -1.62
N SER A 109 16.82 -16.83 -1.87
CA SER A 109 17.68 -16.06 -0.97
C SER A 109 17.33 -14.57 -0.99
N LEU A 110 17.57 -13.89 0.14
CA LEU A 110 17.35 -12.45 0.26
C LEU A 110 18.36 -11.69 -0.61
N TYR A 111 17.86 -10.78 -1.44
CA TYR A 111 18.67 -9.89 -2.26
C TYR A 111 18.88 -8.52 -1.61
N ALA A 112 17.79 -7.93 -1.12
CA ALA A 112 17.81 -6.62 -0.45
C ALA A 112 16.67 -6.53 0.56
N GLU A 113 16.87 -5.73 1.62
CA GLU A 113 15.80 -5.39 2.56
C GLU A 113 15.93 -3.94 3.07
N ARG A 114 14.78 -3.36 3.45
CA ARG A 114 14.66 -2.14 4.24
C ARG A 114 13.53 -2.32 5.21
N LYS A 115 13.82 -2.24 6.52
CA LYS A 115 12.83 -2.41 7.60
C LYS A 115 12.42 -1.09 8.22
N SER A 116 11.21 -1.07 8.77
CA SER A 116 10.63 0.04 9.54
C SER A 116 10.73 1.39 8.83
N GLN A 117 10.54 1.36 7.50
CA GLN A 117 10.53 2.60 6.73
C GLN A 117 9.20 3.34 6.95
N PRO A 118 9.21 4.67 7.12
CA PRO A 118 7.98 5.42 7.32
C PRO A 118 7.13 5.39 6.05
N LEU A 119 6.03 4.61 6.07
CA LEU A 119 5.05 4.63 5.00
C LEU A 119 4.37 6.00 4.97
N TRP A 120 3.83 6.42 6.14
CA TRP A 120 3.20 7.73 6.32
C TRP A 120 3.15 8.09 7.81
N LYS A 121 3.76 9.22 8.18
CA LYS A 121 3.81 9.75 9.57
C LYS A 121 3.37 11.21 9.64
N GLU A 122 2.33 11.54 8.89
CA GLU A 122 1.80 12.88 8.72
C GLU A 122 0.28 12.90 8.99
N LYS A 123 -0.37 14.03 8.75
CA LYS A 123 -1.84 14.12 8.83
C LYS A 123 -2.49 13.05 7.96
N SER A 124 -3.53 12.42 8.51
CA SER A 124 -4.31 11.43 7.77
C SER A 124 -4.89 12.05 6.50
N PRO A 125 -4.59 11.48 5.34
CA PRO A 125 -5.27 11.89 4.11
C PRO A 125 -6.74 11.46 4.16
N PRO A 126 -7.61 12.04 3.32
CA PRO A 126 -8.97 11.54 3.18
C PRO A 126 -8.98 10.04 2.89
N ALA A 127 -9.80 9.27 3.63
CA ALA A 127 -9.77 7.80 3.63
C ALA A 127 -9.99 7.15 2.24
N GLN A 128 -10.60 7.88 1.31
CA GLN A 128 -10.84 7.41 -0.07
C GLN A 128 -9.74 7.79 -1.05
N ASN A 129 -8.77 8.61 -0.63
CA ASN A 129 -7.68 9.04 -1.50
C ASN A 129 -6.50 8.08 -1.37
N THR A 130 -6.09 7.54 -2.51
CA THR A 130 -4.84 6.77 -2.60
C THR A 130 -3.66 7.71 -2.50
N GLN A 131 -2.71 7.36 -1.63
CA GLN A 131 -1.46 8.10 -1.42
C GLN A 131 -0.27 7.26 -1.87
N LEU A 132 0.76 7.92 -2.36
CA LEU A 132 2.07 7.31 -2.56
C LEU A 132 2.82 7.31 -1.23
N SER A 133 3.40 6.16 -0.85
CA SER A 133 4.23 6.07 0.35
C SER A 133 5.43 7.02 0.31
N ASN A 134 5.80 7.56 1.48
CA ASN A 134 7.05 8.33 1.63
C ASN A 134 8.29 7.44 1.51
N ALA A 135 8.12 6.13 1.75
CA ALA A 135 9.20 5.15 1.66
C ALA A 135 9.30 4.52 0.28
N ILE A 136 10.51 4.42 -0.22
CA ILE A 136 10.85 3.78 -1.48
C ILE A 136 11.97 2.77 -1.26
N LEU A 137 11.86 1.59 -1.84
CA LEU A 137 13.01 0.71 -2.05
C LEU A 137 13.53 0.91 -3.48
N GLY A 138 14.52 1.81 -3.63
CA GLY A 138 15.25 1.96 -4.88
C GLY A 138 16.28 0.85 -5.04
N PHE A 139 16.35 0.24 -6.22
CA PHE A 139 17.31 -0.83 -6.52
C PHE A 139 17.67 -0.89 -8.01
N ARG A 140 18.79 -1.56 -8.29
CA ARG A 140 19.29 -1.79 -9.65
C ARG A 140 19.81 -3.23 -9.72
N MET A 141 19.46 -3.92 -10.79
CA MET A 141 20.00 -5.25 -11.04
C MET A 141 21.38 -5.14 -11.66
N GLU A 142 22.36 -5.80 -11.05
CA GLU A 142 23.76 -5.76 -11.48
C GLU A 142 24.05 -6.79 -12.58
N LYS A 143 25.22 -6.66 -13.25
CA LYS A 143 25.61 -7.53 -14.37
C LYS A 143 25.64 -9.02 -13.99
N ASN A 144 26.05 -9.32 -12.76
CA ASN A 144 26.24 -10.70 -12.27
C ASN A 144 25.02 -11.26 -11.50
N ASP A 145 23.92 -10.49 -11.42
CA ASP A 145 22.71 -10.99 -10.79
C ASP A 145 22.12 -12.15 -11.62
N PRO A 146 21.66 -13.23 -10.96
CA PRO A 146 21.12 -14.39 -11.67
C PRO A 146 19.85 -14.01 -12.44
N ALA A 147 19.73 -14.49 -13.69
CA ALA A 147 18.49 -14.38 -14.44
C ALA A 147 17.39 -15.22 -13.79
N GLY A 148 16.14 -14.80 -13.93
CA GLY A 148 14.99 -15.54 -13.40
C GLY A 148 13.93 -14.65 -12.75
N GLU A 149 12.99 -15.28 -12.03
CA GLU A 149 11.90 -14.59 -11.35
C GLU A 149 12.32 -14.14 -9.94
N TYR A 150 12.28 -12.85 -9.71
CA TYR A 150 12.47 -12.21 -8.40
C TYR A 150 11.12 -11.92 -7.77
N ARG A 151 11.07 -11.98 -6.43
CA ARG A 151 9.87 -11.60 -5.66
C ARG A 151 10.16 -10.36 -4.84
N VAL A 152 9.27 -9.39 -4.92
CA VAL A 152 9.30 -8.20 -4.06
C VAL A 152 8.17 -8.35 -3.07
N LYS A 153 8.48 -8.28 -1.78
CA LYS A 153 7.51 -8.29 -0.69
C LYS A 153 7.51 -6.96 0.04
N ALA A 154 6.34 -6.58 0.51
CA ALA A 154 6.17 -5.48 1.44
C ALA A 154 5.29 -5.92 2.60
N LYS A 155 5.78 -5.83 3.84
CA LYS A 155 4.92 -5.90 5.03
C LYS A 155 4.51 -4.48 5.39
N VAL A 156 3.22 -4.20 5.29
CA VAL A 156 2.64 -2.89 5.56
C VAL A 156 1.96 -2.92 6.92
N SER A 157 2.22 -1.91 7.76
CA SER A 157 1.68 -1.83 9.13
C SER A 157 1.10 -0.46 9.41
N ASP A 158 -0.10 -0.41 9.97
CA ASP A 158 -0.71 0.76 10.61
C ASP A 158 -0.63 0.56 12.12
N LEU A 159 0.31 1.25 12.77
CA LEU A 159 0.60 1.08 14.19
C LEU A 159 -0.49 1.69 15.08
N ASN A 160 -1.24 2.67 14.59
CA ASN A 160 -2.37 3.24 15.34
C ASN A 160 -3.60 2.33 15.34
N ALA A 161 -3.72 1.46 14.34
CA ALA A 161 -4.81 0.50 14.22
C ALA A 161 -4.45 -0.90 14.68
N ASP A 162 -3.17 -1.19 14.93
CA ASP A 162 -2.63 -2.53 15.16
C ASP A 162 -3.00 -3.50 14.02
N ILE A 163 -2.81 -3.03 12.78
CA ILE A 163 -3.08 -3.79 11.57
C ILE A 163 -1.78 -4.00 10.79
N SER A 164 -1.54 -5.21 10.32
CA SER A 164 -0.49 -5.48 9.35
C SER A 164 -0.89 -6.56 8.35
N PHE A 165 -0.35 -6.46 7.13
CA PHE A 165 -0.51 -7.47 6.08
C PHE A 165 0.69 -7.48 5.13
N GLU A 166 0.87 -8.59 4.43
CA GLU A 166 1.91 -8.73 3.42
C GLU A 166 1.35 -8.57 2.00
N LEU A 167 2.15 -7.91 1.17
CA LEU A 167 1.96 -7.76 -0.27
C LEU A 167 3.13 -8.43 -0.98
N GLU A 168 2.88 -8.99 -2.16
CA GLU A 168 3.91 -9.59 -3.01
C GLU A 168 3.67 -9.25 -4.48
N THR A 169 4.71 -8.83 -5.17
CA THR A 169 4.75 -8.73 -6.63
C THR A 169 6.02 -9.37 -7.18
N LYS A 170 6.08 -9.59 -8.49
CA LYS A 170 7.18 -10.30 -9.13
C LYS A 170 7.67 -9.56 -10.35
N PHE A 171 8.95 -9.72 -10.63
CA PHE A 171 9.53 -9.32 -11.90
C PHE A 171 10.49 -10.37 -12.42
N ARG A 172 10.73 -10.38 -13.73
CA ARG A 172 11.69 -11.24 -14.39
C ARG A 172 12.91 -10.44 -14.82
N LEU A 173 14.09 -10.94 -14.46
CA LEU A 173 15.38 -10.50 -14.99
C LEU A 173 15.83 -11.47 -16.08
N ASP A 174 16.01 -10.95 -17.31
CA ASP A 174 16.49 -11.75 -18.46
C ASP A 174 18.02 -11.70 -18.60
#